data_a242b4e3132df8d9b1e4f337623ba4c1
#
_entry.id   a242b4e3132df8d9b1e4f337623ba4c1
#
_cell.length_a   1.000
_cell.length_b   1.000
_cell.length_c   1.000
_cell.angle_alpha   90.00
_cell.angle_beta   90.00
_cell.angle_gamma   90.00
#
_symmetry.space_group_name_H-M   'P 1'
#
loop_
_entity.id
_entity.type
_entity.pdbx_description
1 polymer ?
#
loop_
_entity_poly.entity_id
_entity_poly.type
_entity_poly.pdbx_seq_one_letter_code
_entity_poly.pdbx_strand_id
1 'polypeptide(L)'
;MKNEDLFNYQYEAMRLLINGFDKDRMVHAYLLDGEAGTGSIDAAKYMAKKLICKKDNAPCMSCGDCKRIDSDTHLNVLYIEPIGDMIKKEQIENLIHEFSMSSLDGMPQIYIIKDADKMNVAAQNSLLKFLEEPNPNHFAFLTTSNYKKLLDTIVSRCQFIHFKPIPLSLIHISEPTRLRRIS
;
A
#
# COMPACT_ATOMS: atom_id res chain seq x y z
N MET A 1 -4.21 -7.16 -9.55
CA MET A 1 -4.46 -6.57 -10.89
C MET A 1 -3.15 -6.52 -11.67
N LYS A 2 -3.14 -6.67 -13.01
CA LYS A 2 -1.91 -6.48 -13.79
C LYS A 2 -1.55 -4.99 -13.82
N ASN A 3 -0.26 -4.66 -13.93
CA ASN A 3 0.17 -3.25 -13.91
C ASN A 3 -0.43 -2.43 -15.07
N GLU A 4 -0.57 -3.02 -16.25
CA GLU A 4 -1.18 -2.37 -17.41
C GLU A 4 -2.63 -1.97 -17.12
N ASP A 5 -3.40 -2.85 -16.47
CA ASP A 5 -4.78 -2.57 -16.07
C ASP A 5 -4.85 -1.45 -15.04
N LEU A 6 -3.90 -1.45 -14.07
CA LEU A 6 -3.80 -0.42 -13.06
C LEU A 6 -3.63 0.98 -13.69
N PHE A 7 -2.74 1.12 -14.67
CA PHE A 7 -2.53 2.38 -15.38
C PHE A 7 -3.71 2.77 -16.28
N ASN A 8 -4.35 1.80 -16.91
CA ASN A 8 -5.48 2.08 -17.79
C ASN A 8 -6.71 2.56 -17.03
N TYR A 9 -7.02 1.94 -15.86
CA TYR A 9 -8.23 2.24 -15.11
C TYR A 9 -8.03 3.28 -14.01
N GLN A 10 -6.81 3.44 -13.48
CA GLN A 10 -6.47 4.34 -12.38
C GLN A 10 -5.43 5.39 -12.78
N TYR A 11 -5.49 5.85 -14.03
CA TYR A 11 -4.50 6.77 -14.59
C TYR A 11 -4.25 8.01 -13.72
N GLU A 12 -5.30 8.66 -13.22
CA GLU A 12 -5.17 9.88 -12.41
C GLU A 12 -4.47 9.59 -11.07
N ALA A 13 -4.90 8.52 -10.37
CA ALA A 13 -4.32 8.12 -9.10
C ALA A 13 -2.84 7.74 -9.28
N MET A 14 -2.53 6.92 -10.28
CA MET A 14 -1.16 6.51 -10.58
C MET A 14 -0.28 7.68 -11.01
N ARG A 15 -0.81 8.61 -11.80
CA ARG A 15 -0.09 9.82 -12.20
C ARG A 15 0.28 10.69 -11.00
N LEU A 16 -0.61 10.84 -10.01
CA LEU A 16 -0.32 11.60 -8.80
C LEU A 16 0.81 10.95 -8.00
N LEU A 17 0.75 9.64 -7.78
CA LEU A 17 1.76 8.87 -7.08
C LEU A 17 3.14 8.96 -7.76
N ILE A 18 3.17 8.72 -9.08
CA ILE A 18 4.41 8.71 -9.86
C ILE A 18 5.01 10.10 -9.98
N ASN A 19 4.21 11.13 -10.20
CA ASN A 19 4.69 12.51 -10.24
C ASN A 19 5.30 12.96 -8.91
N GLY A 20 4.77 12.49 -7.77
CA GLY A 20 5.37 12.71 -6.46
C GLY A 20 6.77 12.12 -6.37
N PHE A 21 6.93 10.88 -6.85
CA PHE A 21 8.22 10.19 -6.89
C PHE A 21 9.21 10.86 -7.85
N ASP A 22 8.81 11.08 -9.11
CA ASP A 22 9.70 11.59 -10.17
C ASP A 22 10.18 13.04 -9.90
N LYS A 23 9.44 13.79 -9.10
CA LYS A 23 9.80 15.17 -8.69
C LYS A 23 10.48 15.25 -7.32
N ASP A 24 10.81 14.13 -6.72
CA ASP A 24 11.35 14.04 -5.35
C ASP A 24 10.49 14.80 -4.32
N ARG A 25 9.16 14.65 -4.45
CA ARG A 25 8.16 15.30 -3.61
C ARG A 25 7.20 14.29 -2.98
N MET A 26 7.72 13.10 -2.70
CA MET A 26 6.92 12.11 -2.00
C MET A 26 6.63 12.57 -0.57
N VAL A 27 5.38 12.46 -0.17
CA VAL A 27 5.00 12.63 1.22
C VAL A 27 5.18 11.30 1.97
N HIS A 28 5.33 11.40 3.28
CA HIS A 28 5.55 10.23 4.13
C HIS A 28 4.34 9.30 4.26
N ALA A 29 3.11 9.78 3.97
CA ALA A 29 1.90 8.97 4.10
C ALA A 29 0.88 9.26 2.99
N TYR A 30 0.30 8.18 2.46
CA TYR A 30 -0.76 8.20 1.44
C TYR A 30 -1.97 7.43 1.94
N LEU A 31 -3.16 8.00 1.74
CA LEU A 31 -4.44 7.33 1.97
C LEU A 31 -5.09 7.05 0.61
N LEU A 32 -5.10 5.78 0.23
CA LEU A 32 -5.61 5.29 -1.04
C LEU A 32 -7.05 4.82 -0.85
N ASP A 33 -8.00 5.70 -1.15
CA ASP A 33 -9.43 5.45 -0.96
C ASP A 33 -10.04 4.82 -2.21
N GLY A 34 -10.69 3.69 -2.06
CA GLY A 34 -11.39 2.98 -3.13
C GLY A 34 -11.94 1.64 -2.68
N GLU A 35 -13.01 1.21 -3.30
CA GLU A 35 -13.63 -0.08 -3.03
C GLU A 35 -12.68 -1.26 -3.30
N ALA A 36 -13.00 -2.42 -2.75
CA ALA A 36 -12.25 -3.64 -3.01
C ALA A 36 -12.17 -3.93 -4.53
N GLY A 37 -10.98 -4.28 -5.02
CA GLY A 37 -10.76 -4.56 -6.44
C GLY A 37 -10.44 -3.34 -7.31
N THR A 38 -10.44 -2.12 -6.78
CA THR A 38 -10.05 -0.90 -7.54
C THR A 38 -8.55 -0.80 -7.83
N GLY A 39 -7.73 -1.66 -7.21
CA GLY A 39 -6.28 -1.68 -7.41
C GLY A 39 -5.49 -0.77 -6.47
N SER A 40 -6.12 -0.23 -5.41
CA SER A 40 -5.42 0.59 -4.42
C SER A 40 -4.24 -0.14 -3.76
N ILE A 41 -4.40 -1.43 -3.43
CA ILE A 41 -3.33 -2.26 -2.88
C ILE A 41 -2.23 -2.56 -3.91
N ASP A 42 -2.60 -2.78 -5.17
CA ASP A 42 -1.64 -3.00 -6.25
C ASP A 42 -0.81 -1.74 -6.51
N ALA A 43 -1.44 -0.56 -6.41
CA ALA A 43 -0.78 0.73 -6.51
C ALA A 43 0.23 0.94 -5.35
N ALA A 44 -0.15 0.61 -4.12
CA ALA A 44 0.76 0.65 -2.96
C ALA A 44 1.98 -0.26 -3.19
N LYS A 45 1.77 -1.50 -3.62
CA LYS A 45 2.87 -2.44 -3.96
C LYS A 45 3.71 -1.95 -5.14
N TYR A 46 3.10 -1.34 -6.14
CA TYR A 46 3.82 -0.73 -7.26
C TYR A 46 4.76 0.38 -6.78
N MET A 47 4.28 1.28 -5.93
CA MET A 47 5.10 2.36 -5.37
C MET A 47 6.19 1.83 -4.45
N ALA A 48 5.92 0.82 -3.64
CA ALA A 48 6.94 0.14 -2.85
C ALA A 48 8.06 -0.43 -3.72
N LYS A 49 7.71 -1.09 -4.82
CA LYS A 49 8.70 -1.57 -5.80
C LYS A 49 9.46 -0.43 -6.45
N LYS A 50 8.81 0.68 -6.77
CA LYS A 50 9.44 1.86 -7.38
C LYS A 50 10.47 2.49 -6.44
N LEU A 51 10.20 2.52 -5.14
CA LEU A 51 11.09 3.04 -4.10
C LEU A 51 12.29 2.13 -3.81
N ILE A 52 12.14 0.82 -3.91
CA ILE A 52 13.17 -0.17 -3.49
C ILE A 52 13.98 -0.70 -4.67
N CYS A 53 13.39 -0.83 -5.84
CA CYS A 53 14.05 -1.40 -7.00
C CYS A 53 15.20 -0.52 -7.49
N LYS A 54 16.42 -1.07 -7.49
CA LYS A 54 17.66 -0.37 -7.88
C LYS A 54 17.95 -0.39 -9.40
N LYS A 55 16.97 -0.82 -10.22
CA LYS A 55 17.15 -0.84 -11.68
C LYS A 55 16.74 0.49 -12.29
N ASP A 56 17.39 0.88 -13.38
CA ASP A 56 17.12 2.15 -14.07
C ASP A 56 15.65 2.29 -14.49
N ASN A 57 15.00 1.17 -14.83
CA ASN A 57 13.57 1.11 -15.17
C ASN A 57 12.73 0.66 -13.95
N ALA A 58 12.94 1.26 -12.77
CA ALA A 58 12.15 0.92 -11.58
C ALA A 58 10.66 1.29 -11.74
N PRO A 59 9.77 0.36 -11.36
CA PRO A 59 9.98 -1.00 -10.92
C PRO A 59 10.16 -1.99 -12.08
N CYS A 60 11.22 -2.82 -12.03
CA CYS A 60 11.54 -3.75 -13.12
C CYS A 60 10.68 -5.04 -13.12
N MET A 61 9.87 -5.27 -12.10
CA MET A 61 8.97 -6.43 -11.89
C MET A 61 9.62 -7.83 -11.89
N SER A 62 10.93 -7.92 -12.12
CA SER A 62 11.63 -9.21 -12.30
C SER A 62 12.74 -9.47 -11.28
N CYS A 63 13.27 -8.45 -10.62
CA CYS A 63 14.33 -8.61 -9.62
C CYS A 63 13.83 -9.28 -8.34
N GLY A 64 14.77 -9.71 -7.49
CA GLY A 64 14.45 -10.35 -6.21
C GLY A 64 13.60 -9.46 -5.29
N ASP A 65 13.89 -8.16 -5.24
CA ASP A 65 13.14 -7.21 -4.41
C ASP A 65 11.70 -7.06 -4.91
N CYS A 66 11.50 -6.86 -6.21
CA CYS A 66 10.15 -6.77 -6.77
C CYS A 66 9.31 -8.03 -6.50
N LYS A 67 9.92 -9.21 -6.63
CA LYS A 67 9.25 -10.49 -6.36
C LYS A 67 8.91 -10.67 -4.88
N ARG A 68 9.82 -10.28 -3.97
CA ARG A 68 9.57 -10.34 -2.52
C ARG A 68 8.46 -9.38 -2.09
N ILE A 69 8.36 -8.20 -2.70
CA ILE A 69 7.26 -7.26 -2.44
C ILE A 69 5.92 -7.86 -2.92
N ASP A 70 5.88 -8.53 -4.06
CA ASP A 70 4.67 -9.21 -4.55
C ASP A 70 4.19 -10.32 -3.62
N SER A 71 5.13 -11.05 -3.02
CA SER A 71 4.84 -12.15 -2.08
C SER A 71 4.75 -11.71 -0.61
N ASP A 72 4.78 -10.41 -0.31
CA ASP A 72 4.72 -9.83 1.04
C ASP A 72 5.83 -10.34 1.99
N THR A 73 7.03 -10.62 1.44
CA THR A 73 8.17 -11.18 2.17
C THR A 73 9.41 -10.29 2.15
N HIS A 74 9.28 -9.03 1.73
CA HIS A 74 10.41 -8.10 1.68
C HIS A 74 10.66 -7.47 3.05
N LEU A 75 11.91 -7.50 3.55
CA LEU A 75 12.28 -7.04 4.89
C LEU A 75 11.99 -5.55 5.15
N ASN A 76 12.11 -4.71 4.13
CA ASN A 76 11.86 -3.27 4.23
C ASN A 76 10.42 -2.87 3.85
N VAL A 77 9.54 -3.84 3.57
CA VAL A 77 8.13 -3.60 3.27
C VAL A 77 7.29 -4.43 4.22
N LEU A 78 6.72 -3.80 5.22
CA LEU A 78 5.81 -4.45 6.15
C LEU A 78 4.38 -4.34 5.66
N TYR A 79 3.69 -5.44 5.70
CA TYR A 79 2.31 -5.55 5.24
C TYR A 79 1.40 -5.91 6.40
N ILE A 80 0.36 -5.08 6.60
CA ILE A 80 -0.65 -5.33 7.62
C ILE A 80 -2.01 -5.47 6.96
N GLU A 81 -2.71 -6.53 7.35
CA GLU A 81 -4.10 -6.75 6.99
C GLU A 81 -4.92 -7.13 8.22
N PRO A 82 -6.25 -7.00 8.16
CA PRO A 82 -7.11 -7.40 9.25
C PRO A 82 -6.95 -8.88 9.60
N ILE A 83 -6.90 -9.18 10.90
CA ILE A 83 -7.04 -10.54 11.41
C ILE A 83 -8.51 -10.72 11.80
N GLY A 84 -9.23 -11.54 11.04
CA GLY A 84 -10.70 -11.54 11.10
C GLY A 84 -11.26 -10.24 10.55
N ASP A 85 -12.06 -9.52 11.34
CA ASP A 85 -12.77 -8.32 10.90
C ASP A 85 -12.09 -7.00 11.26
N MET A 86 -10.95 -7.03 11.96
CA MET A 86 -10.32 -5.81 12.47
C MET A 86 -8.79 -5.87 12.51
N ILE A 87 -8.19 -4.68 12.47
CA ILE A 87 -6.78 -4.46 12.79
C ILE A 87 -6.69 -3.97 14.23
N LYS A 88 -5.98 -4.73 15.06
CA LYS A 88 -5.83 -4.44 16.49
C LYS A 88 -4.59 -3.58 16.75
N LYS A 89 -4.58 -2.94 17.92
CA LYS A 89 -3.48 -2.08 18.39
C LYS A 89 -2.12 -2.80 18.36
N GLU A 90 -2.09 -4.06 18.79
CA GLU A 90 -0.86 -4.85 18.87
C GLU A 90 -0.20 -5.05 17.50
N GLN A 91 -0.98 -5.14 16.41
CA GLN A 91 -0.44 -5.24 15.05
C GLN A 91 0.28 -3.95 14.64
N ILE A 92 -0.26 -2.78 14.99
CA ILE A 92 0.37 -1.49 14.72
C ILE A 92 1.60 -1.27 15.61
N GLU A 93 1.54 -1.65 16.89
CA GLU A 93 2.69 -1.54 17.81
C GLU A 93 3.85 -2.44 17.37
N ASN A 94 3.58 -3.66 16.93
CA ASN A 94 4.59 -4.55 16.39
C ASN A 94 5.24 -3.97 15.12
N LEU A 95 4.44 -3.40 14.21
CA LEU A 95 4.94 -2.71 13.03
C LEU A 95 5.90 -1.58 13.43
N ILE A 96 5.49 -0.71 14.34
CA ILE A 96 6.32 0.42 14.80
C ILE A 96 7.63 -0.08 15.43
N HIS A 97 7.56 -1.14 16.22
CA HIS A 97 8.73 -1.76 16.84
C HIS A 97 9.71 -2.31 15.78
N GLU A 98 9.21 -3.07 14.80
CA GLU A 98 10.05 -3.61 13.71
C GLU A 98 10.73 -2.50 12.91
N PHE A 99 10.02 -1.41 12.63
CA PHE A 99 10.58 -0.24 11.95
C PHE A 99 11.69 0.46 12.75
N SER A 100 11.53 0.50 14.07
CA SER A 100 12.55 1.12 14.94
C SER A 100 13.86 0.32 14.98
N MET A 101 13.79 -0.99 14.71
CA MET A 101 14.95 -1.90 14.75
C MET A 101 15.68 -2.03 13.42
N SER A 102 15.06 -1.78 12.28
CA SER A 102 15.59 -2.13 10.96
C SER A 102 16.23 -0.99 10.16
N SER A 103 16.50 0.16 10.74
CA SER A 103 17.05 1.35 10.04
C SER A 103 18.52 1.28 9.63
N LEU A 104 19.13 0.08 9.54
CA LEU A 104 20.59 -0.08 9.40
C LEU A 104 21.13 0.08 7.97
N ASP A 105 20.27 -0.04 6.92
CA ASP A 105 20.76 -0.15 5.54
C ASP A 105 20.58 1.11 4.68
N GLY A 106 20.04 2.21 5.22
CA GLY A 106 19.77 3.43 4.45
C GLY A 106 18.73 3.25 3.34
N MET A 107 18.10 2.08 3.22
CA MET A 107 17.03 1.81 2.28
C MET A 107 15.69 2.36 2.78
N PRO A 108 14.79 2.78 1.88
CA PRO A 108 13.45 3.15 2.27
C PRO A 108 12.73 2.02 3.01
N GLN A 109 12.04 2.38 4.07
CA GLN A 109 11.15 1.50 4.83
C GLN A 109 9.71 1.84 4.50
N ILE A 110 8.93 0.85 4.14
CA ILE A 110 7.58 1.04 3.66
C ILE A 110 6.63 0.17 4.47
N TYR A 111 5.52 0.74 4.89
CA TYR A 111 4.44 -0.05 5.45
C TYR A 111 3.16 0.14 4.64
N ILE A 112 2.49 -0.97 4.39
CA ILE A 112 1.25 -1.03 3.65
C ILE A 112 0.18 -1.58 4.59
N ILE A 113 -0.81 -0.74 4.92
CA ILE A 113 -1.94 -1.11 5.76
C ILE A 113 -3.17 -1.29 4.87
N LYS A 114 -3.58 -2.53 4.68
CA LYS A 114 -4.78 -2.88 3.93
C LYS A 114 -6.02 -2.71 4.78
N ASP A 115 -7.08 -2.17 4.18
CA ASP A 115 -8.37 -1.96 4.85
C ASP A 115 -8.22 -1.19 6.17
N ALA A 116 -7.54 -0.04 6.13
CA ALA A 116 -7.25 0.78 7.30
C ALA A 116 -8.51 1.20 8.07
N ASP A 117 -9.67 1.27 7.41
CA ASP A 117 -10.98 1.53 8.03
C ASP A 117 -11.43 0.40 8.99
N LYS A 118 -10.74 -0.73 9.00
CA LYS A 118 -10.93 -1.83 9.97
C LYS A 118 -10.06 -1.71 11.22
N MET A 119 -9.22 -0.67 11.32
CA MET A 119 -8.48 -0.39 12.55
C MET A 119 -9.45 0.03 13.66
N ASN A 120 -9.31 -0.57 14.85
CA ASN A 120 -9.98 -0.05 16.04
C ASN A 120 -9.37 1.30 16.47
N VAL A 121 -10.07 2.05 17.31
CA VAL A 121 -9.64 3.40 17.73
C VAL A 121 -8.26 3.39 18.39
N ALA A 122 -7.95 2.35 19.16
CA ALA A 122 -6.65 2.21 19.81
C ALA A 122 -5.51 2.00 18.79
N ALA A 123 -5.74 1.21 17.74
CA ALA A 123 -4.81 1.03 16.63
C ALA A 123 -4.58 2.34 15.87
N GLN A 124 -5.65 3.07 15.58
CA GLN A 124 -5.58 4.37 14.91
C GLN A 124 -4.78 5.39 15.73
N ASN A 125 -4.98 5.46 17.04
CA ASN A 125 -4.22 6.35 17.92
C ASN A 125 -2.73 5.95 18.01
N SER A 126 -2.40 4.66 17.97
CA SER A 126 -1.00 4.22 17.92
C SER A 126 -0.33 4.61 16.61
N LEU A 127 -1.06 4.52 15.48
CA LEU A 127 -0.56 4.93 14.18
C LEU A 127 -0.33 6.45 14.10
N LEU A 128 -1.16 7.27 14.75
CA LEU A 128 -1.01 8.73 14.76
C LEU A 128 0.36 9.19 15.22
N LYS A 129 0.88 8.61 16.30
CA LYS A 129 2.21 8.95 16.83
C LYS A 129 3.30 8.75 15.78
N PHE A 130 3.16 7.70 14.98
CA PHE A 130 4.11 7.39 13.90
C PHE A 130 3.96 8.31 12.68
N LEU A 131 2.74 8.79 12.41
CA LEU A 131 2.48 9.76 11.34
C LEU A 131 2.88 11.19 11.72
N GLU A 132 2.97 11.51 13.01
CA GLU A 132 3.34 12.85 13.50
C GLU A 132 4.85 13.12 13.44
N GLU A 133 5.65 12.08 13.63
CA GLU A 133 7.11 12.17 13.61
C GLU A 133 7.71 11.27 12.53
N PRO A 134 7.48 11.59 11.25
CA PRO A 134 7.93 10.73 10.16
C PRO A 134 9.45 10.75 10.03
N ASN A 135 10.05 9.57 9.94
CA ASN A 135 11.45 9.46 9.55
C ASN A 135 11.57 9.72 8.03
N PRO A 136 12.58 10.44 7.54
CA PRO A 136 12.71 10.80 6.12
C PRO A 136 12.65 9.64 5.12
N ASN A 137 13.05 8.45 5.53
CA ASN A 137 13.06 7.25 4.69
C ASN A 137 11.86 6.31 4.93
N HIS A 138 10.84 6.76 5.66
CA HIS A 138 9.66 5.96 5.95
C HIS A 138 8.47 6.41 5.10
N PHE A 139 7.81 5.46 4.45
CA PHE A 139 6.64 5.70 3.62
C PHE A 139 5.46 4.81 4.04
N ALA A 140 4.30 5.43 4.16
CA ALA A 140 3.06 4.77 4.53
C ALA A 140 2.09 4.73 3.35
N PHE A 141 1.51 3.58 3.09
CA PHE A 141 0.39 3.45 2.17
C PHE A 141 -0.78 2.77 2.90
N LEU A 142 -1.81 3.54 3.17
CA LEU A 142 -3.04 3.06 3.80
C LEU A 142 -4.09 2.88 2.71
N THR A 143 -4.67 1.69 2.56
CA THR A 143 -5.83 1.51 1.69
C THR A 143 -7.10 1.49 2.52
N THR A 144 -8.19 2.02 1.99
CA THR A 144 -9.49 2.06 2.67
C THR A 144 -10.63 2.01 1.66
N SER A 145 -11.73 1.41 2.03
CA SER A 145 -12.99 1.50 1.30
C SER A 145 -13.95 2.54 1.90
N ASN A 146 -13.63 3.05 3.08
CA ASN A 146 -14.43 4.06 3.76
C ASN A 146 -13.56 4.92 4.70
N TYR A 147 -12.96 5.96 4.15
CA TYR A 147 -12.09 6.87 4.92
C TYR A 147 -12.80 7.58 6.08
N LYS A 148 -14.15 7.67 6.06
CA LYS A 148 -14.94 8.29 7.14
C LYS A 148 -14.91 7.51 8.46
N LYS A 149 -14.45 6.25 8.43
CA LYS A 149 -14.23 5.45 9.64
C LYS A 149 -12.86 5.72 10.28
N LEU A 150 -11.98 6.41 9.57
CA LEU A 150 -10.68 6.83 10.10
C LEU A 150 -10.84 8.14 10.88
N LEU A 151 -9.97 8.32 11.87
CA LEU A 151 -9.89 9.58 12.59
C LEU A 151 -9.47 10.71 11.61
N ASP A 152 -10.11 11.87 11.71
CA ASP A 152 -9.79 13.05 10.90
C ASP A 152 -8.31 13.44 11.01
N THR A 153 -7.71 13.16 12.16
CA THR A 153 -6.29 13.37 12.42
C THR A 153 -5.39 12.49 11.58
N ILE A 154 -5.79 11.26 11.23
CA ILE A 154 -5.08 10.40 10.28
C ILE A 154 -5.25 10.93 8.86
N VAL A 155 -6.51 11.20 8.47
CA VAL A 155 -6.84 11.66 7.12
C VAL A 155 -6.10 12.95 6.78
N SER A 156 -6.02 13.89 7.71
CA SER A 156 -5.34 15.19 7.52
C SER A 156 -3.81 15.08 7.39
N ARG A 157 -3.20 14.00 7.85
CA ARG A 157 -1.75 13.75 7.76
C ARG A 157 -1.35 12.92 6.54
N CYS A 158 -2.32 12.38 5.81
CA CYS A 158 -2.09 11.59 4.61
C CYS A 158 -2.41 12.40 3.35
N GLN A 159 -1.66 12.19 2.29
CA GLN A 159 -2.09 12.63 0.97
C GLN A 159 -3.22 11.69 0.50
N PHE A 160 -4.41 12.26 0.35
CA PHE A 160 -5.59 11.53 -0.09
C PHE A 160 -5.55 11.31 -1.61
N ILE A 161 -5.74 10.06 -2.03
CA ILE A 161 -5.83 9.67 -3.45
C ILE A 161 -7.03 8.74 -3.63
N HIS A 162 -7.95 9.15 -4.50
CA HIS A 162 -9.15 8.38 -4.78
C HIS A 162 -8.97 7.45 -5.96
N PHE A 163 -9.37 6.17 -5.79
CA PHE A 163 -9.41 5.12 -6.80
C PHE A 163 -10.84 4.92 -7.28
N LYS A 164 -11.06 5.11 -8.55
CA LYS A 164 -12.39 5.00 -9.17
C LYS A 164 -12.85 3.54 -9.21
N PRO A 165 -14.16 3.26 -9.05
CA PRO A 165 -14.69 1.91 -9.26
C PRO A 165 -14.37 1.40 -10.67
N ILE A 166 -13.94 0.14 -10.78
CA ILE A 166 -13.71 -0.52 -12.07
C ILE A 166 -14.98 -1.25 -12.47
N PRO A 167 -15.47 -1.10 -13.72
CA PRO A 167 -16.65 -1.81 -14.20
C PRO A 167 -16.51 -3.32 -14.04
N LEU A 168 -17.52 -3.97 -13.47
CA LEU A 168 -17.55 -5.42 -13.21
C LEU A 168 -17.32 -6.27 -14.47
N SER A 169 -17.68 -5.78 -15.66
CA SER A 169 -17.42 -6.44 -16.94
C SER A 169 -15.95 -6.70 -17.23
N LEU A 170 -15.05 -6.01 -16.54
CA LEU A 170 -13.60 -6.09 -16.74
C LEU A 170 -12.89 -6.94 -15.66
N ILE A 171 -13.55 -7.20 -14.53
CA ILE A 171 -13.00 -8.00 -13.44
C ILE A 171 -12.99 -9.50 -13.79
N HIS A 172 -13.92 -9.96 -14.63
CA HIS A 172 -14.04 -11.38 -15.02
C HIS A 172 -12.94 -11.91 -15.95
N ILE A 173 -12.07 -11.05 -16.49
CA ILE A 173 -11.00 -11.48 -17.41
C ILE A 173 -9.77 -12.05 -16.66
N SER A 174 -9.68 -11.91 -15.34
CA SER A 174 -8.51 -12.30 -14.55
C SER A 174 -8.66 -13.59 -13.73
N GLU A 175 -9.77 -14.30 -13.78
CA GLU A 175 -9.84 -15.65 -13.20
C GLU A 175 -9.19 -16.67 -14.14
N PRO A 176 -8.13 -17.38 -13.69
CA PRO A 176 -7.62 -18.52 -14.45
C PRO A 176 -8.69 -19.61 -14.44
N THR A 177 -9.22 -19.95 -15.60
CA THR A 177 -10.13 -21.09 -15.81
C THR A 177 -9.48 -22.33 -15.19
N ARG A 178 -9.95 -22.77 -14.03
CA ARG A 178 -9.65 -24.10 -13.51
C ARG A 178 -10.20 -25.12 -14.49
N LEU A 179 -9.36 -25.61 -15.37
CA LEU A 179 -9.65 -26.79 -16.18
C LEU A 179 -10.03 -27.92 -15.21
N ARG A 180 -11.30 -28.24 -15.15
CA ARG A 180 -11.79 -29.49 -14.56
C ARG A 180 -11.17 -30.63 -15.37
N ARG A 181 -10.22 -31.34 -14.77
CA ARG A 181 -9.88 -32.67 -15.24
C ARG A 181 -11.11 -33.55 -15.05
N ILE A 182 -11.71 -33.93 -16.15
CA ILE A 182 -12.69 -35.03 -16.21
C ILE A 182 -11.85 -36.29 -16.31
N SER A 183 -11.96 -37.15 -15.32
CA SER A 183 -11.52 -38.55 -15.35
C SER A 183 -12.57 -39.39 -15.98
#